data_52871c96995979dbb4fbf0700f3148c2
#
_entry.id   52871c96995979dbb4fbf0700f3148c2
#
_cell.length_a   1.000
_cell.length_b   1.000
_cell.length_c   1.000
_cell.angle_alpha   90.00
_cell.angle_beta   90.00
_cell.angle_gamma   90.00
#
_symmetry.space_group_name_H-M   'P 1'
#
loop_
_entity.id
_entity.type
_entity.pdbx_description
1 polymer ?
#
loop_
_entity_poly.entity_id
_entity_poly.type
_entity_poly.pdbx_seq_one_letter_code
_entity_poly.pdbx_strand_id
1 'polypeptide(L)'
;EIRPVHAAGKDLAAGTVELWNVQDFADLADTVQIRYEIKKEGTLLAEGEIREITCPAHEKVCITIPRLGELSGDQTYLKLTYVQKADQALTRQGRVMGFDQIALFEEREKVLEIAEAGAVALEENDASWIITSDRIRYVFGKKKGAFTELVRDGKALIEAPMTFETWRAPVDNDRNVRQVWEEAGYDRPWIRVYDCTAENAGEKVRIHCDFSIA
;
A
#
# COMPACT_ATOMS: atom_id res chain seq x y z
N GLU A 1 -17.27 -3.85 -3.30
CA GLU A 1 -17.31 -2.94 -4.46
C GLU A 1 -17.85 -3.71 -5.66
N ILE A 2 -18.96 -3.25 -6.20
CA ILE A 2 -19.58 -3.91 -7.37
C ILE A 2 -19.07 -3.17 -8.60
N ARG A 3 -18.08 -3.73 -9.28
CA ARG A 3 -17.58 -3.25 -10.57
C ARG A 3 -18.10 -4.16 -11.69
N PRO A 4 -18.36 -3.61 -12.89
CA PRO A 4 -19.00 -4.37 -13.99
C PRO A 4 -18.04 -5.36 -14.67
N VAL A 5 -16.75 -5.22 -14.45
CA VAL A 5 -15.70 -6.01 -15.12
C VAL A 5 -14.62 -6.38 -14.09
N HIS A 6 -14.06 -7.57 -14.19
CA HIS A 6 -12.80 -7.97 -13.60
C HIS A 6 -11.76 -8.20 -14.69
N ALA A 7 -10.55 -7.70 -14.50
CA ALA A 7 -9.45 -7.90 -15.44
C ALA A 7 -8.28 -8.63 -14.80
N ALA A 8 -7.64 -9.50 -15.58
CA ALA A 8 -6.42 -10.19 -15.19
C ALA A 8 -5.44 -10.24 -16.37
N GLY A 9 -4.14 -10.24 -16.08
CA GLY A 9 -3.12 -10.48 -17.09
C GLY A 9 -3.20 -11.92 -17.60
N LYS A 10 -3.18 -12.12 -18.92
CA LYS A 10 -3.19 -13.45 -19.52
C LYS A 10 -1.89 -13.77 -20.22
N ASP A 11 -1.45 -12.90 -21.12
CA ASP A 11 -0.14 -12.93 -21.76
C ASP A 11 0.35 -11.48 -21.85
N LEU A 12 0.97 -11.03 -20.79
CA LEU A 12 1.40 -9.63 -20.67
C LEU A 12 2.53 -9.31 -21.67
N ALA A 13 3.35 -10.29 -22.05
CA ALA A 13 4.39 -10.11 -23.03
C ALA A 13 3.81 -9.87 -24.44
N ALA A 14 2.73 -10.57 -24.80
CA ALA A 14 1.97 -10.36 -26.01
C ALA A 14 0.98 -9.18 -25.91
N GLY A 15 0.92 -8.49 -24.78
CA GLY A 15 0.00 -7.39 -24.55
C GLY A 15 -1.45 -7.81 -24.28
N THR A 16 -1.70 -9.07 -23.89
CA THR A 16 -3.05 -9.62 -23.75
C THR A 16 -3.53 -9.61 -22.31
N VAL A 17 -4.75 -9.07 -22.12
CA VAL A 17 -5.48 -9.04 -20.86
C VAL A 17 -6.83 -9.75 -21.04
N GLU A 18 -7.21 -10.58 -20.09
CA GLU A 18 -8.53 -11.22 -20.03
C GLU A 18 -9.47 -10.33 -19.22
N LEU A 19 -10.64 -10.03 -19.77
CA LEU A 19 -11.74 -9.37 -19.11
C LEU A 19 -12.84 -10.38 -18.84
N TRP A 20 -13.44 -10.31 -17.68
CA TRP A 20 -14.64 -11.04 -17.30
C TRP A 20 -15.80 -10.06 -17.06
N ASN A 21 -16.85 -10.18 -17.85
CA ASN A 21 -18.08 -9.43 -17.63
C ASN A 21 -18.88 -10.04 -16.46
N VAL A 22 -18.97 -9.30 -15.35
CA VAL A 22 -19.70 -9.75 -14.16
C VAL A 22 -21.11 -9.15 -14.05
N GLN A 23 -21.57 -8.49 -15.11
CA GLN A 23 -22.97 -8.03 -15.18
C GLN A 23 -23.90 -9.22 -15.48
N ASP A 24 -25.15 -9.15 -14.96
CA ASP A 24 -26.11 -10.23 -15.10
C ASP A 24 -26.88 -10.21 -16.42
N PHE A 25 -27.06 -9.04 -17.04
CA PHE A 25 -28.01 -8.86 -18.13
C PHE A 25 -27.49 -8.08 -19.33
N ALA A 26 -26.29 -7.52 -19.26
CA ALA A 26 -25.80 -6.60 -20.28
C ALA A 26 -24.48 -7.04 -20.90
N ASP A 27 -24.31 -6.80 -22.20
CA ASP A 27 -23.03 -6.90 -22.87
C ASP A 27 -22.14 -5.69 -22.52
N LEU A 28 -20.85 -5.88 -22.42
CA LEU A 28 -19.90 -4.79 -22.21
C LEU A 28 -19.96 -3.76 -23.35
N ALA A 29 -20.28 -4.22 -24.57
CA ALA A 29 -20.43 -3.35 -25.73
C ALA A 29 -21.42 -2.21 -25.50
N ASP A 30 -22.47 -2.44 -24.71
CA ASP A 30 -23.55 -1.49 -24.48
C ASP A 30 -23.29 -0.59 -23.26
N THR A 31 -22.53 -1.07 -22.29
CA THR A 31 -22.50 -0.47 -20.96
C THR A 31 -21.16 0.14 -20.58
N VAL A 32 -20.03 -0.39 -21.10
CA VAL A 32 -18.69 -0.06 -20.63
C VAL A 32 -17.78 0.44 -21.74
N GLN A 33 -17.10 1.52 -21.46
CA GLN A 33 -15.89 1.97 -22.15
C GLN A 33 -14.71 1.78 -21.23
N ILE A 34 -13.59 1.28 -21.72
CA ILE A 34 -12.37 1.11 -20.92
C ILE A 34 -11.35 2.17 -21.28
N ARG A 35 -10.84 2.88 -20.28
CA ARG A 35 -9.64 3.70 -20.38
C ARG A 35 -8.48 2.94 -19.76
N TYR A 36 -7.32 2.97 -20.38
CA TYR A 36 -6.13 2.38 -19.82
C TYR A 36 -5.00 3.39 -19.64
N GLU A 37 -4.22 3.20 -18.61
CA GLU A 37 -2.98 3.93 -18.31
C GLU A 37 -1.90 2.92 -17.97
N ILE A 38 -0.71 3.08 -18.55
CA ILE A 38 0.49 2.34 -18.15
C ILE A 38 1.41 3.32 -17.45
N LYS A 39 1.72 3.04 -16.19
CA LYS A 39 2.55 3.92 -15.34
C LYS A 39 3.72 3.15 -14.75
N LYS A 40 4.89 3.80 -14.72
CA LYS A 40 6.07 3.34 -14.00
C LYS A 40 6.41 4.34 -12.90
N GLU A 41 6.46 3.88 -11.65
CA GLU A 41 6.75 4.76 -10.49
C GLU A 41 5.94 6.07 -10.49
N GLY A 42 4.66 5.99 -10.89
CA GLY A 42 3.76 7.15 -10.99
C GLY A 42 3.87 7.94 -12.29
N THR A 43 4.92 7.75 -13.09
CA THR A 43 5.08 8.42 -14.39
C THR A 43 4.25 7.73 -15.47
N LEU A 44 3.44 8.49 -16.20
CA LEU A 44 2.63 7.98 -17.30
C LEU A 44 3.52 7.65 -18.50
N LEU A 45 3.47 6.40 -18.96
CA LEU A 45 4.21 5.90 -20.14
C LEU A 45 3.32 5.81 -21.39
N ALA A 46 2.07 5.39 -21.20
CA ALA A 46 1.09 5.30 -22.28
C ALA A 46 -0.33 5.37 -21.71
N GLU A 47 -1.27 5.83 -22.52
CA GLU A 47 -2.69 5.83 -22.20
C GLU A 47 -3.52 5.63 -23.48
N GLY A 48 -4.78 5.25 -23.30
CA GLY A 48 -5.70 5.12 -24.42
C GLY A 48 -7.08 4.65 -23.99
N GLU A 49 -7.93 4.41 -24.98
CA GLU A 49 -9.31 3.97 -24.78
C GLU A 49 -9.63 2.75 -25.64
N ILE A 50 -10.44 1.86 -25.10
CA ILE A 50 -11.04 0.72 -25.81
C ILE A 50 -12.54 0.92 -25.74
N ARG A 51 -13.16 1.19 -26.88
CA ARG A 51 -14.58 1.59 -26.96
C ARG A 51 -15.49 0.47 -27.42
N GLU A 52 -14.95 -0.51 -28.13
CA GLU A 52 -15.72 -1.61 -28.71
C GLU A 52 -15.21 -2.94 -28.16
N ILE A 53 -15.94 -3.49 -27.21
CA ILE A 53 -15.65 -4.76 -26.57
C ILE A 53 -16.97 -5.52 -26.52
N THR A 54 -17.12 -6.57 -27.29
CA THR A 54 -18.25 -7.49 -27.17
C THR A 54 -17.89 -8.56 -26.16
N CYS A 55 -18.63 -8.61 -25.07
CA CYS A 55 -18.50 -9.63 -24.04
C CYS A 55 -19.86 -9.77 -23.35
N PRO A 56 -20.65 -10.80 -23.69
CA PRO A 56 -21.93 -11.07 -23.06
C PRO A 56 -21.83 -11.24 -21.55
N ALA A 57 -22.96 -11.14 -20.86
CA ALA A 57 -23.04 -11.35 -19.41
C ALA A 57 -22.39 -12.68 -19.01
N HIS A 58 -21.57 -12.65 -17.93
CA HIS A 58 -20.84 -13.80 -17.37
C HIS A 58 -19.76 -14.42 -18.27
N GLU A 59 -19.54 -13.88 -19.47
CA GLU A 59 -18.52 -14.36 -20.40
C GLU A 59 -17.18 -13.66 -20.18
N LYS A 60 -16.17 -14.21 -20.85
CA LYS A 60 -14.79 -13.69 -20.84
C LYS A 60 -14.34 -13.35 -22.25
N VAL A 61 -13.56 -12.30 -22.37
CA VAL A 61 -12.92 -11.89 -23.63
C VAL A 61 -11.47 -11.47 -23.39
N CYS A 62 -10.62 -11.76 -24.37
CA CYS A 62 -9.25 -11.23 -24.37
C CYS A 62 -9.20 -9.95 -25.19
N ILE A 63 -8.54 -8.95 -24.66
CA ILE A 63 -8.23 -7.69 -25.32
C ILE A 63 -6.72 -7.51 -25.44
N THR A 64 -6.29 -6.76 -26.44
CA THR A 64 -4.89 -6.37 -26.61
C THR A 64 -4.69 -4.92 -26.25
N ILE A 65 -3.77 -4.64 -25.35
CA ILE A 65 -3.37 -3.29 -24.97
C ILE A 65 -2.10 -2.94 -25.77
N PRO A 66 -2.13 -1.89 -26.60
CA PRO A 66 -0.98 -1.50 -27.39
C PRO A 66 0.26 -1.26 -26.54
N ARG A 67 1.40 -1.76 -26.99
CA ARG A 67 2.71 -1.59 -26.35
C ARG A 67 2.85 -2.15 -24.92
N LEU A 68 1.89 -2.94 -24.44
CA LEU A 68 1.92 -3.45 -23.06
C LEU A 68 3.19 -4.26 -22.79
N GLY A 69 3.53 -5.20 -23.70
CA GLY A 69 4.71 -6.04 -23.55
C GLY A 69 6.04 -5.26 -23.63
N GLU A 70 6.09 -4.20 -24.43
CA GLU A 70 7.28 -3.34 -24.56
C GLU A 70 7.51 -2.50 -23.31
N LEU A 71 6.45 -2.08 -22.64
CA LEU A 71 6.47 -1.19 -21.48
C LEU A 71 6.51 -1.94 -20.16
N SER A 72 6.46 -3.28 -20.19
CA SER A 72 6.58 -4.11 -18.98
C SER A 72 7.94 -3.92 -18.32
N GLY A 73 7.99 -3.99 -17.00
CA GLY A 73 9.22 -3.84 -16.22
C GLY A 73 8.95 -3.47 -14.78
N ASP A 74 10.02 -3.37 -14.01
CA ASP A 74 9.98 -3.11 -12.57
C ASP A 74 9.12 -1.88 -12.25
N GLN A 75 8.25 -1.99 -11.21
CA GLN A 75 7.35 -0.92 -10.75
C GLN A 75 6.41 -0.37 -11.82
N THR A 76 6.12 -1.16 -12.87
CA THR A 76 5.21 -0.77 -13.96
C THR A 76 3.85 -1.43 -13.77
N TYR A 77 2.79 -0.66 -13.90
CA TYR A 77 1.41 -1.11 -13.72
C TYR A 77 0.53 -0.68 -14.87
N LEU A 78 -0.35 -1.58 -15.28
CA LEU A 78 -1.49 -1.27 -16.14
C LEU A 78 -2.71 -1.00 -15.26
N LYS A 79 -3.31 0.17 -15.39
CA LYS A 79 -4.61 0.49 -14.80
C LYS A 79 -5.67 0.50 -15.88
N LEU A 80 -6.74 -0.26 -15.68
CA LEU A 80 -7.93 -0.26 -16.50
C LEU A 80 -9.05 0.44 -15.73
N THR A 81 -9.61 1.50 -16.29
CA THR A 81 -10.73 2.24 -15.67
C THR A 81 -11.99 2.01 -16.48
N TYR A 82 -13.03 1.52 -15.83
CA TYR A 82 -14.33 1.22 -16.44
C TYR A 82 -15.25 2.43 -16.34
N VAL A 83 -15.68 2.92 -17.49
CA VAL A 83 -16.48 4.15 -17.60
C VAL A 83 -17.83 3.81 -18.21
N GLN A 84 -18.89 4.35 -17.63
CA GLN A 84 -20.23 4.17 -18.12
C GLN A 84 -20.39 4.78 -19.53
N LYS A 85 -20.86 3.97 -20.48
CA LYS A 85 -20.91 4.32 -21.91
C LYS A 85 -22.10 5.20 -22.29
N ALA A 86 -23.23 5.09 -21.58
CA ALA A 86 -24.44 5.85 -21.86
C ALA A 86 -25.18 6.25 -20.58
N ASP A 87 -26.07 7.21 -20.68
CA ASP A 87 -26.96 7.58 -19.57
C ASP A 87 -27.85 6.41 -19.16
N GLN A 88 -28.01 6.23 -17.86
CA GLN A 88 -28.97 5.30 -17.25
C GLN A 88 -29.91 6.08 -16.33
N ALA A 89 -30.96 5.41 -15.81
CA ALA A 89 -31.98 6.05 -15.00
C ALA A 89 -31.47 6.88 -13.83
N LEU A 90 -30.42 6.39 -13.15
CA LEU A 90 -29.87 7.03 -11.94
C LEU A 90 -28.44 7.56 -12.12
N THR A 91 -27.78 7.29 -13.25
CA THR A 91 -26.38 7.63 -13.46
C THR A 91 -26.11 8.15 -14.86
N ARG A 92 -25.12 9.01 -15.00
CA ARG A 92 -24.77 9.66 -16.27
C ARG A 92 -23.63 8.97 -16.98
N GLN A 93 -23.60 9.10 -18.30
CA GLN A 93 -22.45 8.77 -19.14
C GLN A 93 -21.17 9.38 -18.58
N GLY A 94 -20.06 8.66 -18.70
CA GLY A 94 -18.75 9.12 -18.21
C GLY A 94 -18.49 8.85 -16.74
N ARG A 95 -19.46 8.33 -15.98
CA ARG A 95 -19.24 7.90 -14.59
C ARG A 95 -18.23 6.77 -14.54
N VAL A 96 -17.23 6.89 -13.65
CA VAL A 96 -16.33 5.79 -13.35
C VAL A 96 -17.07 4.76 -12.49
N MET A 97 -17.11 3.53 -12.96
CA MET A 97 -17.80 2.40 -12.32
C MET A 97 -16.84 1.51 -11.51
N GLY A 98 -15.53 1.64 -11.75
CA GLY A 98 -14.48 0.88 -11.07
C GLY A 98 -13.19 0.85 -11.87
N PHE A 99 -12.21 0.13 -11.35
CA PHE A 99 -10.93 -0.07 -12.02
C PHE A 99 -10.28 -1.39 -11.59
N ASP A 100 -9.36 -1.88 -12.41
CA ASP A 100 -8.37 -2.91 -12.06
C ASP A 100 -6.97 -2.36 -12.27
N GLN A 101 -6.02 -2.83 -11.47
CA GLN A 101 -4.60 -2.56 -11.62
C GLN A 101 -3.85 -3.88 -11.70
N ILE A 102 -3.06 -4.03 -12.76
CA ILE A 102 -2.29 -5.25 -13.04
C ILE A 102 -0.82 -4.89 -13.00
N ALA A 103 -0.03 -5.58 -12.20
CA ALA A 103 1.42 -5.46 -12.22
C ALA A 103 1.99 -6.05 -13.51
N LEU A 104 2.88 -5.32 -14.17
CA LEU A 104 3.56 -5.73 -15.41
C LEU A 104 4.97 -6.25 -15.13
N PHE A 105 5.22 -6.76 -13.95
CA PHE A 105 6.48 -7.33 -13.50
C PHE A 105 6.20 -8.49 -12.55
N GLU A 106 7.15 -9.41 -12.44
CA GLU A 106 7.12 -10.40 -11.38
C GLU A 106 7.53 -9.71 -10.07
N GLU A 107 6.71 -9.86 -9.03
CA GLU A 107 7.12 -9.45 -7.68
C GLU A 107 8.31 -10.33 -7.27
N ARG A 108 9.50 -9.76 -7.34
CA ARG A 108 10.67 -10.32 -6.68
C ARG A 108 10.79 -9.63 -5.33
N GLU A 109 11.01 -10.41 -4.28
CA GLU A 109 11.48 -9.82 -3.03
C GLU A 109 12.71 -8.95 -3.39
N LYS A 110 12.54 -7.64 -3.34
CA LYS A 110 13.69 -6.74 -3.36
C LYS A 110 14.47 -7.07 -2.09
N VAL A 111 15.51 -7.85 -2.22
CA VAL A 111 16.58 -7.82 -1.25
C VAL A 111 17.06 -6.37 -1.29
N LEU A 112 16.64 -5.59 -0.31
CA LEU A 112 17.20 -4.25 -0.11
C LEU A 112 18.71 -4.48 0.01
N GLU A 113 19.45 -4.15 -1.04
CA GLU A 113 20.90 -3.97 -0.91
C GLU A 113 21.06 -2.86 0.13
N ILE A 114 21.32 -3.29 1.36
CA ILE A 114 21.72 -2.38 2.42
C ILE A 114 23.08 -1.89 1.90
N ALA A 115 23.10 -0.69 1.35
CA ALA A 115 24.35 0.00 1.03
C ALA A 115 25.23 -0.13 2.28
N GLU A 116 26.51 -0.46 2.09
CA GLU A 116 27.46 -0.70 3.18
C GLU A 116 27.19 0.33 4.28
N ALA A 117 26.57 -0.13 5.35
CA ALA A 117 26.21 0.73 6.46
C ALA A 117 27.54 1.06 7.15
N GLY A 118 27.90 2.32 7.19
CA GLY A 118 29.03 2.76 7.99
C GLY A 118 28.83 2.33 9.44
N ALA A 119 29.91 2.19 10.17
CA ALA A 119 29.86 1.83 11.59
C ALA A 119 28.94 2.78 12.35
N VAL A 120 28.10 2.22 13.21
CA VAL A 120 27.21 2.99 14.09
C VAL A 120 27.77 2.97 15.51
N ALA A 121 27.78 4.13 16.15
CA ALA A 121 28.12 4.25 17.56
C ALA A 121 26.82 4.12 18.40
N LEU A 122 26.98 3.48 19.57
CA LEU A 122 25.92 3.36 20.57
C LEU A 122 26.42 4.00 21.87
N GLU A 123 25.74 5.02 22.31
CA GLU A 123 25.94 5.66 23.60
C GLU A 123 24.75 5.39 24.51
N GLU A 124 25.04 5.19 25.79
CA GLU A 124 23.98 4.90 26.77
C GLU A 124 24.03 5.95 27.91
N ASN A 125 22.85 6.40 28.31
CA ASN A 125 22.63 7.14 29.54
C ASN A 125 21.46 6.54 30.34
N ASP A 126 21.17 7.11 31.50
CA ASP A 126 20.10 6.59 32.39
C ASP A 126 18.72 6.51 31.74
N ALA A 127 18.44 7.39 30.77
CA ALA A 127 17.11 7.52 30.17
C ALA A 127 17.01 6.95 28.75
N SER A 128 18.13 6.83 28.02
CA SER A 128 18.12 6.60 26.59
C SER A 128 19.34 5.88 26.07
N TRP A 129 19.19 5.25 24.90
CA TRP A 129 20.28 4.92 24.00
C TRP A 129 20.31 5.93 22.84
N ILE A 130 21.50 6.38 22.48
CA ILE A 130 21.75 7.30 21.39
C ILE A 130 22.57 6.56 20.34
N ILE A 131 22.02 6.45 19.14
CA ILE A 131 22.61 5.73 18.02
C ILE A 131 23.01 6.78 16.98
N THR A 132 24.29 6.83 16.64
CA THR A 132 24.84 7.83 15.72
C THR A 132 25.69 7.20 14.63
N SER A 133 25.66 7.82 13.45
CA SER A 133 26.65 7.65 12.39
C SER A 133 26.90 9.02 11.74
N ASP A 134 27.63 9.06 10.64
CA ASP A 134 27.84 10.26 9.82
C ASP A 134 26.52 10.92 9.35
N ARG A 135 25.44 10.14 9.20
CA ARG A 135 24.17 10.58 8.63
C ARG A 135 22.98 10.51 9.57
N ILE A 136 23.04 9.71 10.62
CA ILE A 136 21.88 9.48 11.50
C ILE A 136 22.20 9.85 12.95
N ARG A 137 21.16 10.31 13.64
CA ARG A 137 21.08 10.39 15.09
C ARG A 137 19.71 9.93 15.53
N TYR A 138 19.64 8.77 16.17
CA TYR A 138 18.41 8.19 16.70
C TYR A 138 18.49 8.09 18.21
N VAL A 139 17.43 8.47 18.90
CA VAL A 139 17.33 8.39 20.36
C VAL A 139 16.19 7.46 20.73
N PHE A 140 16.52 6.42 21.49
CA PHE A 140 15.54 5.47 22.00
C PHE A 140 15.34 5.67 23.49
N GLY A 141 14.12 5.98 23.92
CA GLY A 141 13.77 6.21 25.33
C GLY A 141 13.48 4.91 26.07
N LYS A 142 14.32 4.53 27.02
CA LYS A 142 14.21 3.27 27.77
C LYS A 142 12.86 3.13 28.51
N LYS A 143 12.39 4.19 29.15
CA LYS A 143 11.09 4.18 29.86
C LYS A 143 9.89 4.17 28.93
N LYS A 144 10.05 4.68 27.70
CA LYS A 144 8.96 4.70 26.70
C LYS A 144 8.93 3.43 25.86
N GLY A 145 10.06 2.68 25.78
CA GLY A 145 10.18 1.54 24.89
C GLY A 145 10.07 1.91 23.42
N ALA A 146 10.41 3.15 23.05
CA ALA A 146 10.18 3.68 21.71
C ALA A 146 11.19 4.76 21.35
N PHE A 147 11.37 5.02 20.04
CA PHE A 147 12.19 6.14 19.57
C PHE A 147 11.53 7.47 19.93
N THR A 148 12.33 8.36 20.50
CA THR A 148 11.93 9.72 20.85
C THR A 148 12.46 10.77 19.87
N GLU A 149 13.48 10.40 19.10
CA GLU A 149 14.06 11.24 18.06
C GLU A 149 14.60 10.35 16.94
N LEU A 150 14.32 10.72 15.70
CA LEU A 150 14.93 10.15 14.51
C LEU A 150 15.35 11.30 13.60
N VAL A 151 16.66 11.47 13.42
CA VAL A 151 17.25 12.48 12.53
C VAL A 151 18.10 11.80 11.48
N ARG A 152 17.95 12.21 10.24
CA ARG A 152 18.78 11.78 9.11
C ARG A 152 19.20 12.98 8.29
N ASP A 153 20.48 13.05 7.96
CA ASP A 153 21.07 14.17 7.20
C ASP A 153 20.67 15.56 7.78
N GLY A 154 20.64 15.67 9.12
CA GLY A 154 20.22 16.88 9.83
C GLY A 154 18.73 17.18 9.84
N LYS A 155 17.90 16.33 9.20
CA LYS A 155 16.46 16.50 9.12
C LYS A 155 15.74 15.56 10.09
N ALA A 156 14.86 16.11 10.94
CA ALA A 156 13.97 15.31 11.79
C ALA A 156 12.97 14.52 10.91
N LEU A 157 12.84 13.22 11.19
CA LEU A 157 11.93 12.31 10.51
C LEU A 157 10.61 12.13 11.27
N ILE A 158 10.60 12.44 12.57
CA ILE A 158 9.41 12.42 13.41
C ILE A 158 9.31 13.76 14.17
N GLU A 159 8.09 14.26 14.32
CA GLU A 159 7.80 15.52 15.03
C GLU A 159 7.56 15.31 16.53
N ALA A 160 7.19 14.10 16.91
CA ALA A 160 6.93 13.69 18.29
C ALA A 160 7.48 12.27 18.53
N PRO A 161 7.72 11.89 19.80
CA PRO A 161 8.10 10.53 20.14
C PRO A 161 7.12 9.50 19.59
N MET A 162 7.63 8.35 19.12
CA MET A 162 6.78 7.23 18.72
C MET A 162 5.96 6.71 19.90
N THR A 163 4.73 6.33 19.62
CA THR A 163 3.81 5.69 20.57
C THR A 163 3.23 4.43 19.95
N PHE A 164 2.84 3.49 20.79
CA PHE A 164 2.06 2.33 20.34
C PHE A 164 0.57 2.71 20.43
N GLU A 165 -0.14 2.42 19.37
CA GLU A 165 -1.57 2.72 19.27
C GLU A 165 -2.36 1.43 19.10
N THR A 166 -3.35 1.22 19.97
CA THR A 166 -4.24 0.06 19.92
C THR A 166 -5.65 0.43 19.47
N TRP A 167 -5.90 1.72 19.28
CA TRP A 167 -7.21 2.26 18.94
C TRP A 167 -7.29 2.72 17.49
N ARG A 168 -8.41 2.43 16.85
CA ARG A 168 -8.84 3.09 15.61
C ARG A 168 -10.22 3.69 15.81
N ALA A 169 -10.57 4.72 15.07
CA ALA A 169 -11.90 5.28 15.08
C ALA A 169 -12.93 4.19 14.73
N PRO A 170 -13.90 3.89 15.62
CA PRO A 170 -14.93 2.89 15.35
C PRO A 170 -15.77 3.28 14.14
N VAL A 171 -16.05 2.32 13.28
CA VAL A 171 -16.99 2.46 12.17
C VAL A 171 -18.36 1.91 12.55
N ASP A 172 -19.38 2.06 11.70
CA ASP A 172 -20.74 1.62 12.00
C ASP A 172 -20.84 0.11 12.33
N ASN A 173 -20.03 -0.70 11.66
CA ASN A 173 -19.94 -2.14 11.95
C ASN A 173 -19.42 -2.47 13.36
N ASP A 174 -18.70 -1.56 13.98
CA ASP A 174 -18.12 -1.74 15.32
C ASP A 174 -19.10 -1.38 16.44
N ARG A 175 -20.28 -0.88 16.11
CA ARG A 175 -21.28 -0.37 17.07
C ARG A 175 -21.51 -1.30 18.28
N ASN A 176 -21.55 -2.60 18.04
CA ASN A 176 -21.83 -3.58 19.09
C ASN A 176 -20.61 -3.95 19.94
N VAL A 177 -19.39 -3.75 19.42
CA VAL A 177 -18.13 -4.11 20.12
C VAL A 177 -17.40 -2.89 20.67
N ARG A 178 -17.72 -1.69 20.19
CA ARG A 178 -17.10 -0.44 20.62
C ARG A 178 -17.08 -0.27 22.13
N GLN A 179 -18.21 -0.49 22.78
CA GLN A 179 -18.32 -0.34 24.23
C GLN A 179 -17.38 -1.28 24.98
N VAL A 180 -17.25 -2.52 24.51
CA VAL A 180 -16.33 -3.51 25.09
C VAL A 180 -14.88 -3.06 24.95
N TRP A 181 -14.51 -2.45 23.81
CA TRP A 181 -13.16 -1.91 23.59
C TRP A 181 -12.86 -0.70 24.49
N GLU A 182 -13.84 0.21 24.66
CA GLU A 182 -13.71 1.38 25.52
C GLU A 182 -13.64 0.96 27.01
N GLU A 183 -14.44 -0.02 27.44
CA GLU A 183 -14.40 -0.60 28.79
C GLU A 183 -13.05 -1.30 29.06
N ALA A 184 -12.48 -1.96 28.06
CA ALA A 184 -11.17 -2.59 28.13
C ALA A 184 -10.00 -1.59 28.07
N GLY A 185 -10.26 -0.31 27.76
CA GLY A 185 -9.25 0.74 27.74
C GLY A 185 -8.43 0.87 26.46
N TYR A 186 -8.84 0.23 25.35
CA TYR A 186 -8.10 0.30 24.08
C TYR A 186 -8.01 1.70 23.49
N ASP A 187 -8.92 2.62 23.85
CA ASP A 187 -8.93 4.04 23.48
C ASP A 187 -7.92 4.89 24.25
N ARG A 188 -7.32 4.35 25.32
CA ARG A 188 -6.37 5.04 26.20
C ARG A 188 -5.24 4.10 26.67
N PRO A 189 -4.49 3.49 25.76
CA PRO A 189 -3.50 2.48 26.13
C PRO A 189 -2.41 3.07 27.02
N TRP A 190 -2.03 2.33 28.03
CA TRP A 190 -0.89 2.63 28.87
C TRP A 190 0.22 1.59 28.65
N ILE A 191 1.44 2.09 28.40
CA ILE A 191 2.58 1.23 28.14
C ILE A 191 3.45 1.15 29.37
N ARG A 192 3.72 -0.07 29.81
CA ARG A 192 4.66 -0.37 30.88
C ARG A 192 5.84 -1.17 30.33
N VAL A 193 6.99 -0.54 30.30
CA VAL A 193 8.25 -1.22 29.96
C VAL A 193 8.79 -1.93 31.19
N TYR A 194 9.12 -3.21 31.04
CA TYR A 194 9.70 -4.05 32.10
C TYR A 194 11.20 -4.13 32.01
N ASP A 195 11.71 -4.36 30.80
CA ASP A 195 13.12 -4.43 30.50
C ASP A 195 13.43 -3.95 29.10
N CYS A 196 14.60 -3.38 28.93
CA CYS A 196 15.12 -2.99 27.63
C CYS A 196 16.63 -3.20 27.58
N THR A 197 17.10 -3.82 26.52
CA THR A 197 18.53 -4.03 26.25
C THR A 197 18.92 -3.53 24.87
N ALA A 198 20.17 -3.15 24.69
CA ALA A 198 20.71 -2.75 23.39
C ALA A 198 22.05 -3.42 23.12
N GLU A 199 22.24 -3.89 21.89
CA GLU A 199 23.45 -4.54 21.40
C GLU A 199 23.96 -3.81 20.16
N ASN A 200 25.20 -3.43 20.15
CA ASN A 200 25.89 -2.90 18.97
C ASN A 200 26.63 -4.04 18.24
N ALA A 201 26.15 -4.35 17.04
CA ALA A 201 26.71 -5.37 16.14
C ALA A 201 27.55 -4.75 14.99
N GLY A 202 28.13 -3.56 15.19
CA GLY A 202 29.01 -2.87 14.25
C GLY A 202 28.24 -2.00 13.25
N GLU A 203 27.59 -2.58 12.28
CA GLU A 203 26.80 -1.87 11.27
C GLU A 203 25.33 -1.63 11.68
N LYS A 204 24.90 -2.24 12.76
CA LYS A 204 23.53 -2.16 13.27
C LYS A 204 23.48 -2.21 14.79
N VAL A 205 22.52 -1.51 15.37
CA VAL A 205 22.14 -1.63 16.76
C VAL A 205 20.81 -2.39 16.85
N ARG A 206 20.77 -3.42 17.70
CA ARG A 206 19.55 -4.13 18.03
C ARG A 206 19.10 -3.69 19.41
N ILE A 207 17.84 -3.30 19.51
CA ILE A 207 17.19 -3.00 20.79
C ILE A 207 16.07 -4.02 20.99
N HIS A 208 16.06 -4.62 22.17
CA HIS A 208 15.01 -5.52 22.64
C HIS A 208 14.32 -4.90 23.85
N CYS A 209 13.00 -4.87 23.83
CA CYS A 209 12.22 -4.36 24.94
C CYS A 209 11.06 -5.31 25.25
N ASP A 210 10.92 -5.62 26.54
CA ASP A 210 9.76 -6.32 27.08
C ASP A 210 8.79 -5.30 27.69
N PHE A 211 7.58 -5.27 27.20
CA PHE A 211 6.56 -4.33 27.68
C PHE A 211 5.15 -4.93 27.60
N SER A 212 4.24 -4.36 28.37
CA SER A 212 2.81 -4.60 28.23
C SER A 212 2.07 -3.33 27.82
N ILE A 213 0.96 -3.52 27.13
CA ILE A 213 -0.02 -2.50 26.81
C ILE A 213 -1.28 -2.86 27.58
N ALA A 214 -1.76 -1.97 28.44
CA ALA A 214 -2.95 -2.15 29.29
C ALA A 214 -3.94 -0.99 29.10
#